data_81b1aea2d76792a6f9f1152fc1f323e7
#
_entry.id   81b1aea2d76792a6f9f1152fc1f323e7
#
_cell.length_a   1.000
_cell.length_b   1.000
_cell.length_c   1.000
_cell.angle_alpha   90.00
_cell.angle_beta   90.00
_cell.angle_gamma   90.00
#
_symmetry.space_group_name_H-M   'P 1'
#
loop_
_entity.id
_entity.type
_entity.pdbx_description
1 polymer ?
#
loop_
_entity_poly.entity_id
_entity_poly.type
_entity_poly.pdbx_seq_one_letter_code
_entity_poly.pdbx_strand_id
1 'polypeptide(L)'
;MPTKVAVIQKPPVLLDRDLTIARAVQSIEEAAREGATLLVFPEAYIPGYPTWIWRLKPGGDMALSNELHAMLRLNAVDLRGKDLEPLYEVAGKHSVTVVIGLHEIDGGFSRTTLFNTVIVIGPDGKLLNRHRKLMPTNPERMVWGMGDASGLRVVDTPAGRLGCLICWESYMPLARYALYAQGMEIFVNPTWDNGEVCLATLRHIAREAGCWVIGTATAFQGNDIPENFPSRDQLFKSDEWINNGDAVVIAPTGAVVAGPLTREKGILYADIDAEAARRARRSLDVCGHYARPDIFSLSVNRRALEPVTFE
;
A
#
# COMPACT_ATOMS: atom_id res chain seq x y z
N MET A 1 -12.06 10.22 19.93
CA MET A 1 -11.61 11.54 19.43
C MET A 1 -11.23 11.37 17.97
N PRO A 2 -11.39 12.35 17.11
CA PRO A 2 -10.93 12.26 15.72
C PRO A 2 -9.43 12.00 15.65
N THR A 3 -9.03 11.21 14.65
CA THR A 3 -7.63 10.94 14.31
C THR A 3 -7.28 11.68 13.05
N LYS A 4 -6.24 12.51 13.08
CA LYS A 4 -5.72 13.16 11.87
C LYS A 4 -4.89 12.15 11.07
N VAL A 5 -5.26 11.97 9.82
CA VAL A 5 -4.57 11.12 8.84
C VAL A 5 -3.76 11.99 7.88
N ALA A 6 -2.57 11.55 7.53
CA ALA A 6 -1.75 12.10 6.46
C ALA A 6 -1.57 11.05 5.36
N VAL A 7 -2.00 11.38 4.14
CA VAL A 7 -1.86 10.54 2.96
C VAL A 7 -0.76 11.09 2.08
N ILE A 8 0.35 10.36 1.99
CA ILE A 8 1.56 10.82 1.32
C ILE A 8 1.44 10.50 -0.17
N GLN A 9 1.59 11.54 -1.01
CA GLN A 9 1.57 11.43 -2.47
C GLN A 9 2.89 11.89 -3.11
N LYS A 10 3.86 12.27 -2.28
CA LYS A 10 5.20 12.67 -2.72
C LYS A 10 5.92 11.50 -3.41
N PRO A 11 6.67 11.72 -4.51
CA PRO A 11 7.39 10.66 -5.19
C PRO A 11 8.57 10.11 -4.37
N PRO A 12 8.88 8.82 -4.50
CA PRO A 12 10.12 8.23 -3.99
C PRO A 12 11.33 8.69 -4.82
N VAL A 13 12.54 8.29 -4.42
CA VAL A 13 13.72 8.29 -5.30
C VAL A 13 13.78 6.93 -5.98
N LEU A 14 13.39 6.88 -7.25
CA LEU A 14 13.26 5.61 -7.97
C LEU A 14 14.58 4.85 -8.00
N LEU A 15 14.52 3.56 -7.61
CA LEU A 15 15.66 2.64 -7.53
C LEU A 15 16.78 3.08 -6.55
N ASP A 16 16.42 3.92 -5.56
CA ASP A 16 17.29 4.25 -4.45
C ASP A 16 16.56 4.06 -3.12
N ARG A 17 16.80 2.92 -2.48
CA ARG A 17 16.17 2.53 -1.20
C ARG A 17 16.48 3.54 -0.09
N ASP A 18 17.75 3.89 0.06
CA ASP A 18 18.20 4.65 1.23
C ASP A 18 17.73 6.10 1.16
N LEU A 19 17.80 6.72 -0.01
CA LEU A 19 17.25 8.05 -0.23
C LEU A 19 15.71 8.06 -0.13
N THR A 20 15.04 7.00 -0.58
CA THR A 20 13.59 6.89 -0.42
C THR A 20 13.18 6.77 1.04
N ILE A 21 13.90 5.96 1.83
CA ILE A 21 13.68 5.86 3.28
C ILE A 21 13.90 7.22 3.96
N ALA A 22 14.96 7.95 3.60
CA ALA A 22 15.20 9.29 4.13
C ALA A 22 14.05 10.26 3.81
N ARG A 23 13.50 10.22 2.57
CA ARG A 23 12.29 11.00 2.20
C ARG A 23 11.05 10.58 2.99
N ALA A 24 10.89 9.29 3.23
CA ALA A 24 9.78 8.80 4.05
C ALA A 24 9.89 9.33 5.48
N VAL A 25 11.07 9.27 6.10
CA VAL A 25 11.33 9.84 7.44
C VAL A 25 10.99 11.34 7.47
N GLN A 26 11.46 12.12 6.50
CA GLN A 26 11.12 13.55 6.41
C GLN A 26 9.60 13.79 6.29
N SER A 27 8.91 13.01 5.48
CA SER A 27 7.46 13.11 5.32
C SER A 27 6.71 12.72 6.60
N ILE A 28 7.21 11.72 7.35
CA ILE A 28 6.65 11.33 8.65
C ILE A 28 6.83 12.47 9.66
N GLU A 29 8.02 13.07 9.75
CA GLU A 29 8.28 14.19 10.65
C GLU A 29 7.45 15.43 10.32
N GLU A 30 7.26 15.72 9.01
CA GLU A 30 6.40 16.81 8.53
C GLU A 30 4.94 16.56 8.96
N ALA A 31 4.40 15.39 8.65
CA ALA A 31 3.01 15.04 8.96
C ALA A 31 2.75 14.98 10.48
N ALA A 32 3.72 14.47 11.26
CA ALA A 32 3.61 14.42 12.72
C ALA A 32 3.59 15.83 13.35
N ARG A 33 4.36 16.79 12.79
CA ARG A 33 4.32 18.20 13.23
C ARG A 33 2.95 18.84 12.97
N GLU A 34 2.25 18.42 11.91
CA GLU A 34 0.88 18.84 11.62
C GLU A 34 -0.17 18.08 12.46
N GLY A 35 0.27 17.21 13.37
CA GLY A 35 -0.57 16.45 14.30
C GLY A 35 -1.19 15.18 13.72
N ALA A 36 -0.70 14.68 12.58
CA ALA A 36 -1.15 13.40 12.06
C ALA A 36 -0.60 12.24 12.91
N THR A 37 -1.45 11.24 13.15
CA THR A 37 -1.10 10.05 13.95
C THR A 37 -1.27 8.74 13.17
N LEU A 38 -1.88 8.80 11.97
CA LEU A 38 -1.91 7.71 10.97
C LEU A 38 -1.38 8.26 9.65
N LEU A 39 -0.30 7.67 9.16
CA LEU A 39 0.36 8.07 7.92
C LEU A 39 0.31 6.94 6.91
N VAL A 40 -0.06 7.24 5.68
CA VAL A 40 -0.23 6.24 4.62
C VAL A 40 0.60 6.63 3.40
N PHE A 41 1.48 5.72 2.99
CA PHE A 41 2.33 5.83 1.80
C PHE A 41 1.81 4.94 0.67
N PRO A 42 2.16 5.25 -0.60
CA PRO A 42 1.75 4.47 -1.76
C PRO A 42 2.28 3.03 -1.81
N GLU A 43 1.71 2.27 -2.76
CA GLU A 43 2.19 0.94 -3.19
C GLU A 43 3.65 1.01 -3.65
N ALA A 44 4.45 0.01 -3.24
CA ALA A 44 5.85 -0.16 -3.67
C ALA A 44 6.69 1.13 -3.52
N TYR A 45 6.38 1.94 -2.52
CA TYR A 45 7.04 3.24 -2.31
C TYR A 45 8.56 3.11 -2.18
N ILE A 46 9.04 2.08 -1.51
CA ILE A 46 10.47 1.80 -1.35
C ILE A 46 10.89 0.66 -2.28
N PRO A 47 11.73 0.90 -3.26
CA PRO A 47 12.31 2.15 -3.78
C PRO A 47 11.57 2.70 -5.02
N GLY A 48 10.26 2.65 -5.07
CA GLY A 48 9.44 3.15 -6.18
C GLY A 48 8.83 2.04 -7.02
N TYR A 49 7.63 2.30 -7.54
CA TYR A 49 6.91 1.35 -8.38
C TYR A 49 7.66 1.10 -9.71
N PRO A 50 7.76 -0.15 -10.20
CA PRO A 50 8.52 -0.49 -11.40
C PRO A 50 7.77 -0.09 -12.69
N THR A 51 7.55 1.19 -12.86
CA THR A 51 6.70 1.76 -13.92
C THR A 51 7.11 1.38 -15.34
N TRP A 52 8.37 1.01 -15.57
CA TRP A 52 8.89 0.56 -16.86
C TRP A 52 8.24 -0.73 -17.36
N ILE A 53 7.72 -1.59 -16.48
CA ILE A 53 7.10 -2.88 -16.89
C ILE A 53 5.89 -2.70 -17.82
N TRP A 54 5.24 -1.54 -17.76
CA TRP A 54 4.11 -1.21 -18.63
C TRP A 54 4.53 -0.73 -20.03
N ARG A 55 5.84 -0.52 -20.25
CA ARG A 55 6.41 0.06 -21.46
C ARG A 55 7.34 -0.88 -22.21
N LEU A 56 7.86 -1.90 -21.53
CA LEU A 56 8.70 -2.91 -22.14
C LEU A 56 7.87 -3.85 -23.01
N LYS A 57 8.47 -4.28 -24.14
CA LYS A 57 7.87 -5.29 -25.01
C LYS A 57 8.15 -6.69 -24.46
N PRO A 58 7.12 -7.48 -24.13
CA PRO A 58 7.32 -8.84 -23.68
C PRO A 58 8.14 -9.67 -24.69
N GLY A 59 9.23 -10.27 -24.21
CA GLY A 59 10.16 -11.05 -25.05
C GLY A 59 11.12 -10.22 -25.91
N GLY A 60 10.81 -8.94 -26.19
CA GLY A 60 11.66 -8.07 -27.02
C GLY A 60 12.74 -7.34 -26.21
N ASP A 61 12.39 -6.90 -25.01
CA ASP A 61 13.25 -6.05 -24.15
C ASP A 61 13.82 -6.82 -22.96
N MET A 62 14.10 -8.11 -23.10
CA MET A 62 14.52 -8.99 -22.00
C MET A 62 15.83 -8.55 -21.35
N ALA A 63 16.80 -8.05 -22.12
CA ALA A 63 18.09 -7.60 -21.58
C ALA A 63 17.86 -6.39 -20.63
N LEU A 64 17.10 -5.40 -21.06
CA LEU A 64 16.76 -4.23 -20.27
C LEU A 64 15.88 -4.60 -19.06
N SER A 65 14.92 -5.50 -19.24
CA SER A 65 14.08 -6.01 -18.15
C SER A 65 14.93 -6.68 -17.06
N ASN A 66 15.92 -7.49 -17.45
CA ASN A 66 16.81 -8.15 -16.49
C ASN A 66 17.73 -7.15 -15.76
N GLU A 67 18.25 -6.14 -16.48
CA GLU A 67 19.06 -5.08 -15.90
C GLU A 67 18.25 -4.29 -14.83
N LEU A 68 17.07 -3.81 -15.18
CA LEU A 68 16.19 -3.06 -14.28
C LEU A 68 15.73 -3.90 -13.08
N HIS A 69 15.46 -5.20 -13.31
CA HIS A 69 15.13 -6.12 -12.21
C HIS A 69 16.32 -6.32 -11.26
N ALA A 70 17.55 -6.41 -11.79
CA ALA A 70 18.75 -6.51 -10.96
C ALA A 70 18.96 -5.26 -10.11
N MET A 71 18.76 -4.06 -10.67
CA MET A 71 18.80 -2.79 -9.92
C MET A 71 17.75 -2.74 -8.83
N LEU A 72 16.52 -3.14 -9.15
CA LEU A 72 15.42 -3.20 -8.18
C LEU A 72 15.72 -4.16 -7.03
N ARG A 73 16.24 -5.36 -7.34
CA ARG A 73 16.62 -6.37 -6.33
C ARG A 73 17.70 -5.86 -5.38
N LEU A 74 18.68 -5.12 -5.88
CA LEU A 74 19.73 -4.52 -5.05
C LEU A 74 19.20 -3.45 -4.08
N ASN A 75 18.09 -2.81 -4.45
CA ASN A 75 17.42 -1.78 -3.66
C ASN A 75 16.15 -2.29 -2.94
N ALA A 76 15.87 -3.59 -3.01
CA ALA A 76 14.77 -4.20 -2.25
C ALA A 76 15.11 -4.31 -0.76
N VAL A 77 14.09 -4.43 0.05
CA VAL A 77 14.17 -4.49 1.52
C VAL A 77 14.20 -5.93 2.00
N ASP A 78 15.21 -6.32 2.77
CA ASP A 78 15.16 -7.54 3.59
C ASP A 78 14.56 -7.19 4.97
N LEU A 79 13.34 -7.65 5.24
CA LEU A 79 12.66 -7.38 6.52
C LEU A 79 13.34 -8.00 7.75
N ARG A 80 14.32 -8.89 7.55
CA ARG A 80 15.15 -9.47 8.63
C ARG A 80 16.40 -8.63 8.87
N GLY A 81 16.71 -7.70 7.97
CA GLY A 81 17.82 -6.76 8.06
C GLY A 81 17.48 -5.52 8.86
N LYS A 82 18.30 -4.49 8.69
CA LYS A 82 18.20 -3.21 9.40
C LYS A 82 17.75 -2.05 8.50
N ASP A 83 17.39 -2.34 7.26
CA ASP A 83 17.06 -1.31 6.27
C ASP A 83 15.96 -0.36 6.74
N LEU A 84 14.99 -0.85 7.51
CA LEU A 84 13.84 -0.10 8.00
C LEU A 84 13.99 0.50 9.39
N GLU A 85 15.16 0.32 10.06
CA GLU A 85 15.37 0.92 11.40
C GLU A 85 15.02 2.41 11.46
N PRO A 86 15.37 3.27 10.48
CA PRO A 86 15.00 4.69 10.53
C PRO A 86 13.47 4.92 10.54
N LEU A 87 12.70 4.04 9.88
CA LEU A 87 11.23 4.14 9.88
C LEU A 87 10.64 3.69 11.22
N TYR A 88 11.18 2.64 11.82
CA TYR A 88 10.76 2.18 13.15
C TYR A 88 11.06 3.24 14.21
N GLU A 89 12.26 3.83 14.15
CA GLU A 89 12.68 4.89 15.09
C GLU A 89 11.81 6.13 14.97
N VAL A 90 11.56 6.64 13.76
CA VAL A 90 10.75 7.86 13.57
C VAL A 90 9.27 7.63 13.96
N ALA A 91 8.72 6.45 13.66
CA ALA A 91 7.36 6.08 14.06
C ALA A 91 7.23 6.06 15.60
N GLY A 92 8.18 5.42 16.29
CA GLY A 92 8.25 5.39 17.76
C GLY A 92 8.46 6.77 18.37
N LYS A 93 9.41 7.56 17.85
CA LYS A 93 9.71 8.92 18.29
C LYS A 93 8.49 9.84 18.29
N HIS A 94 7.67 9.75 17.23
CA HIS A 94 6.48 10.59 17.07
C HIS A 94 5.18 9.92 17.51
N SER A 95 5.25 8.66 17.97
CA SER A 95 4.08 7.87 18.37
C SER A 95 3.00 7.79 17.27
N VAL A 96 3.42 7.56 16.04
CA VAL A 96 2.54 7.50 14.86
C VAL A 96 2.46 6.09 14.29
N THR A 97 1.30 5.74 13.72
CA THR A 97 1.14 4.54 12.90
C THR A 97 1.51 4.85 11.46
N VAL A 98 2.36 4.03 10.85
CA VAL A 98 2.80 4.20 9.46
C VAL A 98 2.42 2.97 8.63
N VAL A 99 1.72 3.20 7.51
CA VAL A 99 1.45 2.19 6.48
C VAL A 99 2.27 2.54 5.26
N ILE A 100 3.14 1.63 4.80
CA ILE A 100 4.07 1.91 3.70
C ILE A 100 4.28 0.70 2.81
N GLY A 101 4.19 0.92 1.47
CA GLY A 101 4.49 -0.08 0.46
C GLY A 101 5.98 -0.21 0.17
N LEU A 102 6.44 -1.42 -0.11
CA LEU A 102 7.85 -1.69 -0.41
C LEU A 102 8.03 -2.93 -1.29
N HIS A 103 9.20 -3.03 -1.91
CA HIS A 103 9.68 -4.26 -2.52
C HIS A 103 10.41 -5.08 -1.46
N GLU A 104 9.80 -6.18 -1.05
CA GLU A 104 10.41 -7.12 -0.12
C GLU A 104 11.22 -8.16 -0.89
N ILE A 105 12.49 -8.38 -0.52
CA ILE A 105 13.24 -9.53 -1.00
C ILE A 105 12.97 -10.74 -0.10
N ASP A 106 12.77 -11.91 -0.71
CA ASP A 106 12.67 -13.16 0.04
C ASP A 106 14.01 -13.50 0.71
N GLY A 107 14.14 -13.08 1.93
CA GLY A 107 15.34 -13.36 2.71
C GLY A 107 15.43 -14.80 3.24
N GLY A 108 14.32 -15.57 3.24
CA GLY A 108 14.24 -16.90 3.83
C GLY A 108 14.79 -18.00 2.92
N PHE A 109 14.31 -18.07 1.69
CA PHE A 109 14.54 -19.18 0.78
C PHE A 109 15.33 -18.79 -0.45
N SER A 110 14.70 -18.12 -1.41
CA SER A 110 15.30 -17.87 -2.73
C SER A 110 16.38 -16.77 -2.71
N ARG A 111 16.28 -15.79 -1.83
CA ARG A 111 17.14 -14.58 -1.74
C ARG A 111 17.18 -13.73 -3.01
N THR A 112 16.26 -14.01 -3.95
CA THR A 112 16.15 -13.31 -5.23
C THR A 112 14.73 -12.93 -5.59
N THR A 113 13.73 -13.70 -5.13
CA THR A 113 12.32 -13.41 -5.36
C THR A 113 11.93 -12.13 -4.65
N LEU A 114 11.29 -11.23 -5.38
CA LEU A 114 10.72 -10.00 -4.85
C LEU A 114 9.21 -10.16 -4.62
N PHE A 115 8.71 -9.47 -3.61
CA PHE A 115 7.29 -9.36 -3.35
C PHE A 115 6.89 -7.89 -3.24
N ASN A 116 5.72 -7.57 -3.74
CA ASN A 116 5.05 -6.32 -3.46
C ASN A 116 4.41 -6.42 -2.07
N THR A 117 4.90 -5.65 -1.14
CA THR A 117 4.56 -5.78 0.28
C THR A 117 4.11 -4.44 0.85
N VAL A 118 3.08 -4.46 1.68
CA VAL A 118 2.74 -3.36 2.58
C VAL A 118 3.02 -3.77 4.01
N ILE A 119 3.65 -2.88 4.76
CA ILE A 119 3.86 -3.05 6.21
C ILE A 119 3.08 -2.00 6.99
N VAL A 120 2.70 -2.38 8.20
CA VAL A 120 2.12 -1.47 9.20
C VAL A 120 3.06 -1.41 10.39
N ILE A 121 3.56 -0.21 10.67
CA ILE A 121 4.42 0.07 11.83
C ILE A 121 3.56 0.75 12.89
N GLY A 122 3.61 0.26 14.11
CA GLY A 122 2.87 0.81 15.24
C GLY A 122 3.51 2.06 15.85
N PRO A 123 2.78 2.76 16.73
CA PRO A 123 3.26 3.97 17.39
C PRO A 123 4.37 3.70 18.41
N ASP A 124 4.69 2.44 18.69
CA ASP A 124 5.83 2.01 19.48
C ASP A 124 7.06 1.66 18.62
N GLY A 125 7.00 1.94 17.33
CA GLY A 125 8.07 1.64 16.39
C GLY A 125 8.21 0.14 16.04
N LYS A 126 7.17 -0.68 16.30
CA LYS A 126 7.21 -2.10 15.97
C LYS A 126 6.37 -2.47 14.77
N LEU A 127 6.78 -3.50 14.06
CA LEU A 127 6.02 -4.07 12.96
C LEU A 127 4.74 -4.74 13.49
N LEU A 128 3.57 -4.22 13.10
CA LEU A 128 2.26 -4.78 13.45
C LEU A 128 1.77 -5.79 12.41
N ASN A 129 2.02 -5.54 11.13
CA ASN A 129 1.62 -6.44 10.05
C ASN A 129 2.55 -6.31 8.86
N ARG A 130 2.69 -7.43 8.12
CA ARG A 130 3.30 -7.54 6.81
C ARG A 130 2.32 -8.26 5.90
N HIS A 131 1.91 -7.63 4.82
CA HIS A 131 1.04 -8.23 3.81
C HIS A 131 1.72 -8.19 2.44
N ARG A 132 1.99 -9.35 1.86
CA ARG A 132 2.45 -9.51 0.48
C ARG A 132 1.24 -9.55 -0.45
N LYS A 133 1.28 -8.80 -1.54
CA LYS A 133 0.22 -8.77 -2.56
C LYS A 133 -0.11 -10.18 -3.01
N LEU A 134 -1.37 -10.60 -2.84
CA LEU A 134 -1.81 -11.98 -3.12
C LEU A 134 -1.62 -12.33 -4.59
N MET A 135 -1.89 -11.37 -5.48
CA MET A 135 -1.78 -11.55 -6.92
C MET A 135 -1.25 -10.27 -7.58
N PRO A 136 0.00 -10.26 -8.05
CA PRO A 136 0.51 -9.17 -8.88
C PRO A 136 -0.28 -9.04 -10.19
N THR A 137 -0.51 -7.79 -10.64
CA THR A 137 -1.38 -7.47 -11.75
C THR A 137 -0.63 -7.57 -13.08
N ASN A 138 -1.12 -8.38 -14.02
CA ASN A 138 -0.62 -8.45 -15.41
C ASN A 138 0.93 -8.43 -15.51
N PRO A 139 1.61 -7.37 -16.05
CA PRO A 139 3.07 -7.35 -16.18
C PRO A 139 3.83 -7.31 -14.84
N GLU A 140 3.18 -6.97 -13.73
CA GLU A 140 3.79 -7.02 -12.40
C GLU A 140 4.30 -8.44 -12.05
N ARG A 141 3.73 -9.50 -12.65
CA ARG A 141 4.16 -10.90 -12.49
C ARG A 141 5.56 -11.17 -13.05
N MET A 142 6.11 -10.27 -13.86
CA MET A 142 7.50 -10.34 -14.29
C MET A 142 8.48 -9.86 -13.21
N VAL A 143 7.97 -9.16 -12.19
CA VAL A 143 8.77 -8.57 -11.11
C VAL A 143 8.53 -9.28 -9.78
N TRP A 144 7.26 -9.57 -9.45
CA TRP A 144 6.88 -10.04 -8.11
C TRP A 144 6.29 -11.44 -8.11
N GLY A 145 6.65 -12.19 -7.10
CA GLY A 145 5.96 -13.42 -6.71
C GLY A 145 4.61 -13.15 -6.06
N MET A 146 3.75 -14.17 -6.04
CA MET A 146 2.45 -14.16 -5.35
C MET A 146 2.67 -14.25 -3.84
N GLY A 147 1.94 -13.43 -3.09
CA GLY A 147 1.87 -13.51 -1.64
C GLY A 147 0.95 -14.62 -1.14
N ASP A 148 1.00 -14.85 0.16
CA ASP A 148 0.07 -15.70 0.89
C ASP A 148 -0.87 -14.89 1.80
N ALA A 149 -1.81 -15.57 2.44
CA ALA A 149 -2.76 -14.89 3.31
C ALA A 149 -2.28 -14.71 4.77
N SER A 150 -0.99 -14.92 5.07
CA SER A 150 -0.46 -14.74 6.44
C SER A 150 -0.61 -13.29 6.92
N GLY A 151 -0.50 -12.33 5.99
CA GLY A 151 -0.69 -10.90 6.23
C GLY A 151 -2.13 -10.38 6.00
N LEU A 152 -3.08 -11.24 5.64
CA LEU A 152 -4.49 -10.85 5.46
C LEU A 152 -5.16 -10.70 6.84
N ARG A 153 -4.75 -9.66 7.56
CA ARG A 153 -5.11 -9.39 8.96
C ARG A 153 -5.55 -7.94 9.15
N VAL A 154 -6.46 -7.78 10.10
CA VAL A 154 -6.78 -6.48 10.68
C VAL A 154 -5.98 -6.32 11.96
N VAL A 155 -5.34 -5.17 12.14
CA VAL A 155 -4.54 -4.82 13.31
C VAL A 155 -5.18 -3.69 14.09
N ASP A 156 -5.03 -3.72 15.41
CA ASP A 156 -5.49 -2.64 16.29
C ASP A 156 -4.48 -1.49 16.25
N THR A 157 -4.97 -0.28 16.03
CA THR A 157 -4.19 0.96 16.06
C THR A 157 -4.92 2.02 16.89
N PRO A 158 -4.25 3.09 17.33
CA PRO A 158 -4.93 4.21 17.99
C PRO A 158 -6.02 4.87 17.14
N ALA A 159 -5.91 4.78 15.81
CA ALA A 159 -6.89 5.30 14.86
C ALA A 159 -8.15 4.42 14.73
N GLY A 160 -8.05 3.14 15.08
CA GLY A 160 -9.05 2.10 14.92
C GLY A 160 -8.48 0.83 14.32
N ARG A 161 -9.35 -0.13 14.01
CA ARG A 161 -9.00 -1.43 13.43
C ARG A 161 -8.70 -1.30 11.94
N LEU A 162 -7.44 -1.47 11.56
CA LEU A 162 -6.91 -1.19 10.23
C LEU A 162 -6.62 -2.47 9.45
N GLY A 163 -7.12 -2.56 8.21
CA GLY A 163 -6.78 -3.59 7.24
C GLY A 163 -6.27 -2.98 5.94
N CYS A 164 -5.37 -3.70 5.26
CA CYS A 164 -4.76 -3.26 4.00
C CYS A 164 -4.94 -4.29 2.89
N LEU A 165 -5.22 -3.81 1.67
CA LEU A 165 -5.06 -4.56 0.42
C LEU A 165 -4.34 -3.67 -0.59
N ILE A 166 -3.44 -4.27 -1.38
CA ILE A 166 -2.58 -3.53 -2.31
C ILE A 166 -3.25 -3.45 -3.68
N CYS A 167 -3.52 -2.22 -4.16
CA CYS A 167 -3.95 -1.95 -5.52
C CYS A 167 -5.19 -2.78 -5.93
N TRP A 168 -5.09 -3.57 -6.99
CA TRP A 168 -6.20 -4.37 -7.54
C TRP A 168 -6.63 -5.55 -6.65
N GLU A 169 -5.96 -5.84 -5.55
CA GLU A 169 -6.54 -6.70 -4.53
C GLU A 169 -7.86 -6.14 -3.98
N SER A 170 -8.05 -4.80 -4.05
CA SER A 170 -9.31 -4.15 -3.71
C SER A 170 -10.48 -4.63 -4.59
N TYR A 171 -10.22 -5.18 -5.78
CA TYR A 171 -11.23 -5.81 -6.63
C TYR A 171 -11.50 -7.29 -6.30
N MET A 172 -10.76 -7.89 -5.34
CA MET A 172 -10.96 -9.28 -4.91
C MET A 172 -12.02 -9.34 -3.78
N PRO A 173 -13.29 -9.69 -4.06
CA PRO A 173 -14.37 -9.58 -3.07
C PRO A 173 -14.14 -10.50 -1.86
N LEU A 174 -13.57 -11.68 -2.05
CA LEU A 174 -13.31 -12.61 -0.96
C LEU A 174 -12.18 -12.13 -0.03
N ALA A 175 -11.15 -11.46 -0.58
CA ALA A 175 -10.09 -10.86 0.22
C ALA A 175 -10.63 -9.70 1.08
N ARG A 176 -11.48 -8.84 0.49
CA ARG A 176 -12.17 -7.79 1.25
C ARG A 176 -13.04 -8.36 2.35
N TYR A 177 -13.88 -9.36 2.03
CA TYR A 177 -14.78 -9.98 2.99
C TYR A 177 -14.02 -10.62 4.15
N ALA A 178 -12.85 -11.23 3.89
CA ALA A 178 -11.97 -11.78 4.93
C ALA A 178 -11.47 -10.70 5.90
N LEU A 179 -11.25 -9.47 5.44
CA LEU A 179 -10.91 -8.32 6.31
C LEU A 179 -12.15 -7.78 7.03
N TYR A 180 -13.29 -7.66 6.35
CA TYR A 180 -14.54 -7.20 6.96
C TYR A 180 -14.95 -8.07 8.15
N ALA A 181 -14.85 -9.40 8.00
CA ALA A 181 -15.17 -10.37 9.05
C ALA A 181 -14.25 -10.26 10.29
N GLN A 182 -13.16 -9.52 10.22
CA GLN A 182 -12.31 -9.21 11.36
C GLN A 182 -12.66 -7.87 12.02
N GLY A 183 -13.78 -7.24 11.65
CA GLY A 183 -14.24 -5.99 12.25
C GLY A 183 -13.42 -4.75 11.84
N MET A 184 -12.93 -4.70 10.61
CA MET A 184 -12.13 -3.61 10.05
C MET A 184 -12.90 -2.29 10.05
N GLU A 185 -12.32 -1.22 10.61
CA GLU A 185 -12.89 0.14 10.67
C GLU A 185 -12.25 1.10 9.67
N ILE A 186 -11.01 0.80 9.28
CA ILE A 186 -10.20 1.57 8.34
C ILE A 186 -9.64 0.61 7.28
N PHE A 187 -9.97 0.85 6.03
CA PHE A 187 -9.40 0.16 4.88
C PHE A 187 -8.36 1.04 4.21
N VAL A 188 -7.13 0.57 4.12
CA VAL A 188 -6.05 1.26 3.43
C VAL A 188 -5.74 0.53 2.13
N ASN A 189 -5.74 1.28 1.01
CA ASN A 189 -5.41 0.79 -0.31
C ASN A 189 -4.23 1.58 -0.90
N PRO A 190 -2.99 1.20 -0.58
CA PRO A 190 -1.82 1.64 -1.32
C PRO A 190 -1.92 1.10 -2.74
N THR A 191 -1.83 1.96 -3.73
CA THR A 191 -2.11 1.57 -5.12
C THR A 191 -1.22 2.29 -6.12
N TRP A 192 -1.14 1.73 -7.33
CA TRP A 192 -0.69 2.42 -8.54
C TRP A 192 -1.86 2.79 -9.45
N ASP A 193 -3.05 2.25 -9.16
CA ASP A 193 -4.29 2.56 -9.87
C ASP A 193 -4.80 3.97 -9.49
N ASN A 194 -5.39 4.67 -10.44
CA ASN A 194 -5.91 6.03 -10.26
C ASN A 194 -7.12 6.28 -11.17
N GLY A 195 -7.71 7.47 -11.05
CA GLY A 195 -8.82 7.91 -11.89
C GLY A 195 -10.19 7.48 -11.37
N GLU A 196 -11.22 7.79 -12.18
CA GLU A 196 -12.63 7.71 -11.78
C GLU A 196 -13.08 6.30 -11.39
N VAL A 197 -12.64 5.27 -12.12
CA VAL A 197 -13.04 3.88 -11.85
C VAL A 197 -12.46 3.40 -10.52
N CYS A 198 -11.21 3.74 -10.22
CA CYS A 198 -10.59 3.46 -8.94
C CYS A 198 -11.35 4.16 -7.81
N LEU A 199 -11.61 5.46 -7.96
CA LEU A 199 -12.37 6.24 -6.99
C LEU A 199 -13.77 5.66 -6.73
N ALA A 200 -14.49 5.28 -7.81
CA ALA A 200 -15.82 4.66 -7.69
C ALA A 200 -15.76 3.35 -6.88
N THR A 201 -14.74 2.52 -7.12
CA THR A 201 -14.51 1.28 -6.39
C THR A 201 -14.23 1.53 -4.91
N LEU A 202 -13.37 2.49 -4.58
CA LEU A 202 -13.05 2.83 -3.18
C LEU A 202 -14.28 3.37 -2.45
N ARG A 203 -15.12 4.16 -3.11
CA ARG A 203 -16.40 4.63 -2.56
C ARG A 203 -17.38 3.48 -2.31
N HIS A 204 -17.44 2.51 -3.24
CA HIS A 204 -18.23 1.30 -3.06
C HIS A 204 -17.75 0.51 -1.84
N ILE A 205 -16.45 0.27 -1.70
CA ILE A 205 -15.85 -0.44 -0.57
C ILE A 205 -16.19 0.23 0.75
N ALA A 206 -16.07 1.56 0.83
CA ALA A 206 -16.42 2.31 2.03
C ALA A 206 -17.87 2.06 2.46
N ARG A 207 -18.81 2.07 1.49
CA ARG A 207 -20.22 1.83 1.74
C ARG A 207 -20.53 0.38 2.06
N GLU A 208 -19.93 -0.58 1.33
CA GLU A 208 -20.10 -2.03 1.52
C GLU A 208 -19.67 -2.46 2.93
N ALA A 209 -18.46 -2.04 3.34
CA ALA A 209 -17.87 -2.42 4.62
C ALA A 209 -18.32 -1.54 5.80
N GLY A 210 -18.96 -0.39 5.54
CA GLY A 210 -19.19 0.62 6.56
C GLY A 210 -17.90 1.05 7.25
N CYS A 211 -16.84 1.34 6.48
CA CYS A 211 -15.51 1.69 7.00
C CYS A 211 -14.98 2.96 6.33
N TRP A 212 -14.01 3.60 6.96
CA TRP A 212 -13.17 4.60 6.32
C TRP A 212 -12.31 3.96 5.26
N VAL A 213 -12.14 4.62 4.11
CA VAL A 213 -11.24 4.17 3.05
C VAL A 213 -10.19 5.25 2.77
N ILE A 214 -8.93 4.84 2.75
CA ILE A 214 -7.78 5.70 2.44
C ILE A 214 -7.07 5.09 1.24
N GLY A 215 -7.20 5.74 0.08
CA GLY A 215 -6.49 5.37 -1.15
C GLY A 215 -5.32 6.30 -1.40
N THR A 216 -4.18 5.75 -1.81
CA THR A 216 -3.01 6.56 -2.17
C THR A 216 -2.19 5.92 -3.26
N ALA A 217 -1.85 6.73 -4.28
CA ALA A 217 -0.87 6.42 -5.29
C ALA A 217 0.19 7.54 -5.35
N THR A 218 1.33 7.25 -5.93
CA THR A 218 2.39 8.24 -6.12
C THR A 218 2.02 9.20 -7.25
N ALA A 219 2.06 10.51 -7.02
CA ALA A 219 2.05 11.48 -8.13
C ALA A 219 3.45 11.49 -8.77
N PHE A 220 3.56 10.92 -9.98
CA PHE A 220 4.84 10.60 -10.60
C PHE A 220 4.93 11.12 -12.04
N GLN A 221 6.00 11.85 -12.31
CA GLN A 221 6.29 12.43 -13.63
C GLN A 221 7.56 11.83 -14.24
N GLY A 222 7.72 11.98 -15.55
CA GLY A 222 8.93 11.55 -16.25
C GLY A 222 10.21 12.23 -15.75
N ASN A 223 10.11 13.45 -15.24
CA ASN A 223 11.24 14.14 -14.63
C ASN A 223 11.61 13.64 -13.21
N ASP A 224 10.79 12.79 -12.60
CA ASP A 224 11.14 12.09 -11.35
C ASP A 224 11.98 10.82 -11.62
N ILE A 225 12.08 10.39 -12.88
CA ILE A 225 12.96 9.29 -13.28
C ILE A 225 14.42 9.79 -13.23
N PRO A 226 15.32 9.09 -12.53
CA PRO A 226 16.73 9.48 -12.45
C PRO A 226 17.39 9.63 -13.84
N GLU A 227 18.32 10.59 -13.98
CA GLU A 227 19.01 10.82 -15.25
C GLU A 227 19.80 9.61 -15.73
N ASN A 228 20.36 8.84 -14.81
CA ASN A 228 21.14 7.62 -15.09
C ASN A 228 20.26 6.36 -15.24
N PHE A 229 18.92 6.51 -15.32
CA PHE A 229 18.03 5.37 -15.52
C PHE A 229 18.23 4.76 -16.92
N PRO A 230 18.43 3.43 -17.05
CA PRO A 230 18.67 2.76 -18.32
C PRO A 230 17.52 3.03 -19.33
N SER A 231 17.90 3.47 -20.52
CA SER A 231 16.92 3.79 -21.60
C SER A 231 15.82 4.81 -21.22
N ARG A 232 16.11 5.71 -20.28
CA ARG A 232 15.19 6.71 -19.75
C ARG A 232 14.40 7.42 -20.86
N ASP A 233 15.09 8.05 -21.79
CA ASP A 233 14.47 8.89 -22.85
C ASP A 233 13.73 8.08 -23.92
N GLN A 234 13.98 6.76 -24.00
CA GLN A 234 13.22 5.85 -24.85
C GLN A 234 11.90 5.43 -24.21
N LEU A 235 11.90 5.31 -22.88
CA LEU A 235 10.75 4.83 -22.11
C LEU A 235 9.84 5.95 -21.60
N PHE A 236 10.38 7.14 -21.31
CA PHE A 236 9.65 8.21 -20.63
C PHE A 236 9.89 9.57 -21.25
N LYS A 237 8.83 10.39 -21.30
CA LYS A 237 8.93 11.81 -21.62
C LYS A 237 9.03 12.60 -20.32
N SER A 238 9.90 13.61 -20.27
CA SER A 238 10.20 14.36 -19.05
C SER A 238 8.97 15.03 -18.43
N ASP A 239 8.05 15.54 -19.28
CA ASP A 239 6.87 16.31 -18.88
C ASP A 239 5.61 15.46 -18.70
N GLU A 240 5.65 14.16 -19.02
CA GLU A 240 4.47 13.29 -18.87
C GLU A 240 4.15 12.98 -17.40
N TRP A 241 2.86 12.94 -17.09
CA TRP A 241 2.40 12.31 -15.85
C TRP A 241 2.28 10.80 -16.06
N ILE A 242 3.19 10.06 -15.42
CA ILE A 242 3.21 8.59 -15.46
C ILE A 242 2.11 8.05 -14.54
N ASN A 243 1.90 8.71 -13.40
CA ASN A 243 0.78 8.48 -12.50
C ASN A 243 0.28 9.80 -11.92
N ASN A 244 -1.03 9.99 -11.89
CA ASN A 244 -1.65 11.22 -11.42
C ASN A 244 -1.69 11.35 -9.89
N GLY A 245 -1.52 10.24 -9.16
CA GLY A 245 -1.69 10.18 -7.70
C GLY A 245 -3.11 9.83 -7.30
N ASP A 246 -3.97 10.84 -7.14
CA ASP A 246 -5.38 10.74 -6.71
C ASP A 246 -5.56 10.23 -5.26
N ALA A 247 -4.67 10.66 -4.35
CA ALA A 247 -4.83 10.40 -2.92
C ALA A 247 -6.21 10.86 -2.43
N VAL A 248 -6.90 10.02 -1.66
CA VAL A 248 -8.29 10.26 -1.27
C VAL A 248 -8.60 9.66 0.09
N VAL A 249 -9.46 10.34 0.86
CA VAL A 249 -10.08 9.83 2.09
C VAL A 249 -11.60 9.83 1.94
N ILE A 250 -12.22 8.68 2.21
CA ILE A 250 -13.64 8.42 1.97
C ILE A 250 -14.29 7.97 3.28
N ALA A 251 -15.39 8.62 3.64
CA ALA A 251 -16.16 8.28 4.82
C ALA A 251 -16.94 6.95 4.65
N PRO A 252 -17.36 6.29 5.75
CA PRO A 252 -18.15 5.05 5.72
C PRO A 252 -19.48 5.13 4.95
N THR A 253 -19.92 6.33 4.61
CA THR A 253 -21.10 6.59 3.76
C THR A 253 -20.81 6.49 2.26
N GLY A 254 -19.53 6.41 1.86
CA GLY A 254 -19.06 6.54 0.48
C GLY A 254 -18.83 7.99 0.03
N ALA A 255 -18.98 8.96 0.92
CA ALA A 255 -18.68 10.37 0.62
C ALA A 255 -17.16 10.62 0.66
N VAL A 256 -16.63 11.31 -0.35
CA VAL A 256 -15.25 11.81 -0.34
C VAL A 256 -15.16 12.96 0.65
N VAL A 257 -14.25 12.89 1.62
CA VAL A 257 -14.05 13.93 2.64
C VAL A 257 -12.78 14.74 2.40
N ALA A 258 -11.80 14.16 1.71
CA ALA A 258 -10.60 14.87 1.25
C ALA A 258 -10.09 14.24 -0.05
N GLY A 259 -9.57 15.06 -0.96
CA GLY A 259 -9.12 14.66 -2.28
C GLY A 259 -10.27 14.49 -3.30
N PRO A 260 -10.03 13.83 -4.47
CA PRO A 260 -8.73 13.32 -4.87
C PRO A 260 -7.69 14.42 -5.11
N LEU A 261 -6.44 14.16 -4.69
CA LEU A 261 -5.30 15.05 -4.94
C LEU A 261 -4.67 14.68 -6.28
N THR A 262 -5.09 15.31 -7.37
CA THR A 262 -4.71 14.92 -8.73
C THR A 262 -3.54 15.74 -9.25
N ARG A 263 -2.46 15.07 -9.71
CA ARG A 263 -1.26 15.70 -10.29
C ARG A 263 -0.59 16.73 -9.36
N GLU A 264 -0.59 16.42 -8.08
CA GLU A 264 0.03 17.25 -7.05
C GLU A 264 0.93 16.39 -6.16
N LYS A 265 2.18 16.82 -5.99
CA LYS A 265 3.17 16.14 -5.15
C LYS A 265 3.11 16.72 -3.74
N GLY A 266 2.30 16.12 -2.87
CA GLY A 266 2.02 16.67 -1.54
C GLY A 266 1.60 15.65 -0.50
N ILE A 267 1.01 16.16 0.56
CA ILE A 267 0.40 15.37 1.63
C ILE A 267 -1.05 15.83 1.77
N LEU A 268 -1.99 14.89 1.65
CA LEU A 268 -3.40 15.14 1.89
C LEU A 268 -3.73 14.85 3.35
N TYR A 269 -4.40 15.79 4.03
CA TYR A 269 -4.81 15.63 5.41
C TYR A 269 -6.32 15.48 5.53
N ALA A 270 -6.76 14.63 6.49
CA ALA A 270 -8.17 14.48 6.85
C ALA A 270 -8.30 14.05 8.31
N ASP A 271 -9.45 14.36 8.90
CA ASP A 271 -9.83 13.81 10.21
C ASP A 271 -10.79 12.64 10.02
N ILE A 272 -10.52 11.51 10.68
CA ILE A 272 -11.36 10.32 10.69
C ILE A 272 -11.80 9.96 12.10
N ASP A 273 -12.92 9.27 12.22
CA ASP A 273 -13.46 8.80 13.51
C ASP A 273 -13.91 7.33 13.37
N ALA A 274 -13.24 6.41 14.08
CA ALA A 274 -13.58 4.99 14.07
C ALA A 274 -15.04 4.74 14.50
N GLU A 275 -15.60 5.58 15.36
CA GLU A 275 -16.99 5.47 15.78
C GLU A 275 -17.97 5.73 14.63
N ALA A 276 -17.61 6.54 13.64
CA ALA A 276 -18.42 6.71 12.42
C ALA A 276 -18.56 5.41 11.63
N ALA A 277 -17.51 4.58 11.59
CA ALA A 277 -17.58 3.25 10.97
C ALA A 277 -18.55 2.31 11.70
N ARG A 278 -18.53 2.30 13.04
CA ARG A 278 -19.46 1.50 13.85
C ARG A 278 -20.89 1.95 13.66
N ARG A 279 -21.14 3.25 13.62
CA ARG A 279 -22.49 3.82 13.36
C ARG A 279 -23.00 3.45 11.96
N ALA A 280 -22.14 3.48 10.94
CA ALA A 280 -22.54 3.15 9.57
C ALA A 280 -23.01 1.69 9.43
N ARG A 281 -22.39 0.76 10.17
CA ARG A 281 -22.77 -0.67 10.16
C ARG A 281 -24.13 -0.96 10.78
N ARG A 282 -24.73 -0.04 11.53
CA ARG A 282 -26.09 -0.23 12.03
C ARG A 282 -27.11 -0.48 10.89
N SER A 283 -26.89 0.17 9.74
CA SER A 283 -27.81 0.05 8.60
C SER A 283 -27.45 -1.11 7.67
N LEU A 284 -26.16 -1.38 7.52
CA LEU A 284 -25.65 -2.43 6.64
C LEU A 284 -24.35 -2.98 7.25
N ASP A 285 -24.39 -4.20 7.75
CA ASP A 285 -23.22 -4.95 8.21
C ASP A 285 -23.17 -6.29 7.47
N VAL A 286 -22.34 -6.33 6.43
CA VAL A 286 -22.23 -7.50 5.54
C VAL A 286 -21.64 -8.73 6.22
N CYS A 287 -20.96 -8.55 7.36
CA CYS A 287 -20.44 -9.64 8.19
C CYS A 287 -21.23 -9.85 9.49
N GLY A 288 -22.22 -9.01 9.76
CA GLY A 288 -23.15 -9.09 10.89
C GLY A 288 -24.56 -9.49 10.43
N HIS A 289 -25.53 -8.58 10.58
CA HIS A 289 -26.95 -8.89 10.33
C HIS A 289 -27.33 -9.07 8.85
N TYR A 290 -26.42 -8.79 7.91
CA TYR A 290 -26.56 -9.16 6.48
C TYR A 290 -25.78 -10.43 6.12
N ALA A 291 -25.02 -11.02 7.03
CA ALA A 291 -24.36 -12.29 6.79
C ALA A 291 -25.39 -13.44 6.74
N ARG A 292 -25.12 -14.42 5.89
CA ARG A 292 -25.94 -15.64 5.75
C ARG A 292 -25.03 -16.87 5.88
N PRO A 293 -24.51 -17.14 7.12
CA PRO A 293 -23.61 -18.28 7.36
C PRO A 293 -24.30 -19.64 7.16
N ASP A 294 -25.63 -19.65 7.10
CA ASP A 294 -26.45 -20.80 6.71
C ASP A 294 -26.38 -21.11 5.20
N ILE A 295 -25.96 -20.12 4.36
CA ILE A 295 -25.88 -20.26 2.89
C ILE A 295 -24.41 -20.23 2.43
N PHE A 296 -23.60 -19.32 2.98
CA PHE A 296 -22.25 -19.04 2.51
C PHE A 296 -21.21 -19.38 3.58
N SER A 297 -20.17 -20.09 3.19
CA SER A 297 -19.00 -20.38 4.04
C SER A 297 -17.72 -19.93 3.33
N LEU A 298 -16.92 -19.08 4.00
CA LEU A 298 -15.60 -18.68 3.53
C LEU A 298 -14.54 -19.20 4.49
N SER A 299 -13.62 -20.02 3.98
CA SER A 299 -12.43 -20.46 4.70
C SER A 299 -11.19 -19.80 4.10
N VAL A 300 -10.34 -19.23 4.94
CA VAL A 300 -9.09 -18.57 4.53
C VAL A 300 -7.90 -19.30 5.12
N ASN A 301 -7.03 -19.83 4.26
CA ASN A 301 -5.77 -20.46 4.69
C ASN A 301 -4.74 -19.35 4.96
N ARG A 302 -4.42 -19.11 6.23
CA ARG A 302 -3.43 -18.10 6.67
C ARG A 302 -2.04 -18.68 6.94
N ARG A 303 -1.78 -19.91 6.58
CA ARG A 303 -0.44 -20.46 6.74
C ARG A 303 0.52 -19.74 5.80
N ALA A 304 1.71 -19.38 6.31
CA ALA A 304 2.79 -18.93 5.44
C ALA A 304 3.15 -20.04 4.48
N LEU A 305 3.31 -19.69 3.20
CA LEU A 305 3.71 -20.65 2.18
C LEU A 305 5.24 -20.75 2.16
N GLU A 306 5.74 -21.87 2.61
CA GLU A 306 7.15 -22.23 2.52
C GLU A 306 7.34 -23.22 1.38
N PRO A 307 8.36 -23.05 0.50
CA PRO A 307 8.57 -23.95 -0.64
C PRO A 307 9.01 -25.34 -0.22
N VAL A 308 9.62 -25.47 0.97
CA VAL A 308 10.12 -26.74 1.53
C VAL A 308 9.99 -26.70 3.05
N THR A 309 9.50 -27.79 3.62
CA THR A 309 9.61 -28.08 5.05
C THR A 309 10.73 -29.11 5.24
N PHE A 310 11.72 -28.78 6.06
CA PHE A 310 12.78 -29.72 6.45
C PHE A 310 12.37 -30.37 7.77
N GLU A 311 12.22 -31.70 7.77
CA GLU A 311 11.89 -32.53 8.94
C GLU A 311 13.16 -33.06 9.63
#